data_49ff4d9cfbd234ae523b516eb7870313
#
_entry.id   49ff4d9cfbd234ae523b516eb7870313
#
_cell.length_a   1.000
_cell.length_b   1.000
_cell.length_c   1.000
_cell.angle_alpha   90.00
_cell.angle_beta   90.00
_cell.angle_gamma   90.00
#
_symmetry.space_group_name_H-M   'P 1'
#
loop_
_entity.id
_entity.type
_entity.pdbx_description
1 polymer ?
#
loop_
_entity_poly.entity_id
_entity_poly.type
_entity_poly.pdbx_seq_one_letter_code
_entity_poly.pdbx_strand_id
1 'polypeptide(L)'
;MKKLVLGVLVFLAIAVVVVWLSLDWIAKRAVEQGATHATGVATQVGALRLGIFSGELRLHDLRVDNPPGYEAEHIFMVQVLELGVHPRSLLADVVRVPRLMVNDLQLNLERAAGRANYAEILDNVRRLGGEQAPATEGEKRFIIDELHIEGVNADAIFAPELGERGRTQVEVPAIALHDVGAERDGVTIAELTGILSREVLRQVARSDQLPAQFRQQLDAAIGRVQGLEEEARRSLEEERQRLEEESGRAIEEQRQRLLEEGKRLFE
;
A
#
# COMPACT_ATOMS: atom_id res chain seq x y z
N MET A 1 3.54 -50.61 -16.68
CA MET A 1 4.36 -49.42 -16.50
C MET A 1 3.91 -48.24 -17.39
N LYS A 2 3.84 -48.37 -18.75
CA LYS A 2 3.43 -47.26 -19.66
C LYS A 2 2.05 -46.65 -19.33
N LYS A 3 1.03 -47.48 -19.01
CA LYS A 3 -0.33 -46.98 -18.64
C LYS A 3 -0.34 -46.21 -17.32
N LEU A 4 0.49 -46.59 -16.36
CA LEU A 4 0.61 -45.92 -15.05
C LEU A 4 1.33 -44.56 -15.20
N VAL A 5 2.39 -44.52 -16.02
CA VAL A 5 3.09 -43.28 -16.36
C VAL A 5 2.16 -42.31 -17.10
N LEU A 6 1.37 -42.80 -18.06
CA LEU A 6 0.40 -41.98 -18.78
C LEU A 6 -0.68 -41.45 -17.83
N GLY A 7 -1.18 -42.25 -16.88
CA GLY A 7 -2.15 -41.81 -15.87
C GLY A 7 -1.61 -40.71 -14.96
N VAL A 8 -0.34 -40.82 -14.53
CA VAL A 8 0.33 -39.79 -13.72
C VAL A 8 0.52 -38.50 -14.52
N LEU A 9 0.92 -38.59 -15.81
CA LEU A 9 1.06 -37.40 -16.65
C LEU A 9 -0.26 -36.70 -16.90
N VAL A 10 -1.35 -37.44 -17.14
CA VAL A 10 -2.70 -36.84 -17.27
C VAL A 10 -3.15 -36.22 -15.98
N PHE A 11 -2.94 -36.86 -14.81
CA PHE A 11 -3.25 -36.28 -13.52
C PHE A 11 -2.47 -34.97 -13.25
N LEU A 12 -1.16 -34.95 -13.53
CA LEU A 12 -0.34 -33.75 -13.41
C LEU A 12 -0.82 -32.66 -14.36
N ALA A 13 -1.17 -32.96 -15.60
CA ALA A 13 -1.71 -31.98 -16.52
C ALA A 13 -3.03 -31.38 -16.02
N ILE A 14 -3.94 -32.21 -15.50
CA ILE A 14 -5.20 -31.75 -14.90
C ILE A 14 -4.92 -30.88 -13.67
N ALA A 15 -4.01 -31.29 -12.79
CA ALA A 15 -3.64 -30.53 -11.61
C ALA A 15 -3.08 -29.13 -11.99
N VAL A 16 -2.21 -29.06 -13.00
CA VAL A 16 -1.68 -27.79 -13.52
C VAL A 16 -2.82 -26.90 -14.06
N VAL A 17 -3.76 -27.46 -14.82
CA VAL A 17 -4.91 -26.72 -15.35
C VAL A 17 -5.80 -26.21 -14.20
N VAL A 18 -6.08 -27.03 -13.20
CA VAL A 18 -6.88 -26.62 -12.02
C VAL A 18 -6.19 -25.49 -11.26
N VAL A 19 -4.90 -25.61 -11.00
CA VAL A 19 -4.11 -24.54 -10.36
C VAL A 19 -4.18 -23.27 -11.21
N TRP A 20 -3.98 -23.37 -12.50
CA TRP A 20 -4.01 -22.22 -13.42
C TRP A 20 -5.37 -21.51 -13.42
N LEU A 21 -6.48 -22.25 -13.43
CA LEU A 21 -7.82 -21.70 -13.38
C LEU A 21 -8.18 -21.09 -12.00
N SER A 22 -7.51 -21.52 -10.94
CA SER A 22 -7.76 -21.01 -9.57
C SER A 22 -6.92 -19.78 -9.22
N LEU A 23 -5.90 -19.43 -10.00
CA LEU A 23 -4.97 -18.34 -9.67
C LEU A 23 -5.66 -16.97 -9.57
N ASP A 24 -6.57 -16.65 -10.48
CA ASP A 24 -7.33 -15.41 -10.44
C ASP A 24 -8.14 -15.31 -9.14
N TRP A 25 -8.78 -16.39 -8.71
CA TRP A 25 -9.54 -16.43 -7.47
C TRP A 25 -8.64 -16.29 -6.23
N ILE A 26 -7.50 -16.97 -6.20
CA ILE A 26 -6.53 -16.88 -5.11
C ILE A 26 -5.98 -15.46 -5.02
N ALA A 27 -5.57 -14.88 -6.14
CA ALA A 27 -5.06 -13.51 -6.21
C ALA A 27 -6.12 -12.49 -5.77
N LYS A 28 -7.38 -12.65 -6.24
CA LYS A 28 -8.50 -11.82 -5.79
C LYS A 28 -8.65 -11.86 -4.27
N ARG A 29 -8.67 -13.06 -3.67
CA ARG A 29 -8.79 -13.21 -2.21
C ARG A 29 -7.61 -12.61 -1.46
N ALA A 30 -6.40 -12.73 -1.97
CA ALA A 30 -5.22 -12.14 -1.37
C ALA A 30 -5.30 -10.61 -1.37
N VAL A 31 -5.77 -9.99 -2.48
CA VAL A 31 -5.98 -8.53 -2.57
C VAL A 31 -7.08 -8.09 -1.61
N GLU A 32 -8.24 -8.75 -1.58
CA GLU A 32 -9.35 -8.42 -0.68
C GLU A 32 -8.91 -8.48 0.79
N GLN A 33 -8.24 -9.55 1.20
CA GLN A 33 -7.78 -9.72 2.58
C GLN A 33 -6.66 -8.74 2.94
N GLY A 34 -5.69 -8.54 2.06
CA GLY A 34 -4.59 -7.60 2.28
C GLY A 34 -5.09 -6.16 2.40
N ALA A 35 -5.98 -5.73 1.50
CA ALA A 35 -6.56 -4.40 1.53
C ALA A 35 -7.49 -4.21 2.74
N THR A 36 -8.31 -5.21 3.10
CA THR A 36 -9.14 -5.18 4.33
C THR A 36 -8.26 -5.04 5.57
N HIS A 37 -7.15 -5.78 5.62
CA HIS A 37 -6.21 -5.66 6.73
C HIS A 37 -5.58 -4.26 6.78
N ALA A 38 -5.12 -3.73 5.64
CA ALA A 38 -4.47 -2.42 5.57
C ALA A 38 -5.40 -1.25 5.91
N THR A 39 -6.65 -1.29 5.44
CA THR A 39 -7.63 -0.20 5.64
C THR A 39 -8.42 -0.34 6.94
N GLY A 40 -8.49 -1.54 7.50
CA GLY A 40 -9.30 -1.87 8.68
C GLY A 40 -10.80 -1.95 8.40
N VAL A 41 -11.20 -1.88 7.11
CA VAL A 41 -12.59 -2.00 6.67
C VAL A 41 -12.69 -2.99 5.51
N ALA A 42 -13.89 -3.56 5.29
CA ALA A 42 -14.05 -4.58 4.27
C ALA A 42 -13.69 -4.02 2.88
N THR A 43 -12.95 -4.83 2.14
CA THR A 43 -12.57 -4.53 0.75
C THR A 43 -13.03 -5.65 -0.16
N GLN A 44 -13.67 -5.31 -1.26
CA GLN A 44 -14.23 -6.23 -2.23
C GLN A 44 -13.67 -5.93 -3.62
N VAL A 45 -13.44 -6.98 -4.40
CA VAL A 45 -13.00 -6.91 -5.80
C VAL A 45 -14.03 -7.62 -6.66
N GLY A 46 -14.54 -6.97 -7.69
CA GLY A 46 -15.50 -7.58 -8.61
C GLY A 46 -14.85 -8.73 -9.40
N ALA A 47 -13.83 -8.39 -10.17
CA ALA A 47 -13.05 -9.37 -10.93
C ALA A 47 -11.55 -9.06 -10.88
N LEU A 48 -10.73 -10.12 -10.88
CA LEU A 48 -9.29 -10.02 -11.02
C LEU A 48 -8.83 -11.00 -12.09
N ARG A 49 -7.97 -10.55 -13.01
CA ARG A 49 -7.34 -11.36 -14.03
C ARG A 49 -5.83 -11.23 -13.93
N LEU A 50 -5.16 -12.37 -13.84
CA LEU A 50 -3.72 -12.45 -13.74
C LEU A 50 -3.14 -13.11 -14.99
N GLY A 51 -2.46 -12.34 -15.82
CA GLY A 51 -1.67 -12.82 -16.95
C GLY A 51 -0.29 -13.27 -16.50
N ILE A 52 -0.12 -14.53 -16.11
CA ILE A 52 1.14 -15.06 -15.56
C ILE A 52 2.30 -14.90 -16.53
N PHE A 53 2.03 -15.09 -17.83
CA PHE A 53 3.06 -15.01 -18.87
C PHE A 53 3.29 -13.58 -19.39
N SER A 54 2.24 -12.74 -19.41
CA SER A 54 2.36 -11.34 -19.79
C SER A 54 2.87 -10.47 -18.64
N GLY A 55 2.71 -10.91 -17.40
CA GLY A 55 3.00 -10.11 -16.22
C GLY A 55 1.98 -8.98 -16.00
N GLU A 56 0.79 -9.10 -16.59
CA GLU A 56 -0.28 -8.13 -16.42
C GLU A 56 -1.27 -8.59 -15.36
N LEU A 57 -1.64 -7.68 -14.45
CA LEU A 57 -2.76 -7.86 -13.55
C LEU A 57 -3.79 -6.78 -13.85
N ARG A 58 -5.03 -7.20 -14.03
CA ARG A 58 -6.16 -6.30 -14.26
C ARG A 58 -7.24 -6.59 -13.23
N LEU A 59 -7.63 -5.53 -12.51
CA LEU A 59 -8.61 -5.60 -11.46
C LEU A 59 -9.78 -4.68 -11.82
N HIS A 60 -10.99 -5.16 -11.61
CA HIS A 60 -12.22 -4.42 -11.87
C HIS A 60 -13.05 -4.32 -10.59
N ASP A 61 -13.72 -3.18 -10.42
CA ASP A 61 -14.68 -2.91 -9.34
C ASP A 61 -14.09 -3.17 -7.95
N LEU A 62 -12.96 -2.52 -7.65
CA LEU A 62 -12.43 -2.46 -6.28
C LEU A 62 -13.29 -1.50 -5.47
N ARG A 63 -13.82 -1.96 -4.34
CA ARG A 63 -14.62 -1.18 -3.40
C ARG A 63 -14.07 -1.34 -2.01
N VAL A 64 -13.91 -0.23 -1.32
CA VAL A 64 -13.53 -0.21 0.09
C VAL A 64 -14.67 0.41 0.86
N ASP A 65 -15.20 -0.33 1.81
CA ASP A 65 -16.34 0.08 2.61
C ASP A 65 -15.97 1.28 3.49
N ASN A 66 -16.96 2.07 3.83
CA ASN A 66 -16.80 3.16 4.78
C ASN A 66 -16.72 2.60 6.21
N PRO A 67 -15.95 3.21 7.11
CA PRO A 67 -16.05 2.91 8.52
C PRO A 67 -17.48 3.10 9.04
N PRO A 68 -17.89 2.42 10.11
CA PRO A 68 -19.23 2.57 10.66
C PRO A 68 -19.54 3.99 11.13
N GLY A 69 -20.75 4.49 10.82
CA GLY A 69 -21.23 5.79 11.28
C GLY A 69 -21.18 6.91 10.25
N TYR A 70 -20.85 6.60 9.01
CA TYR A 70 -20.91 7.48 7.86
C TYR A 70 -22.07 7.13 6.92
N GLU A 71 -22.49 8.07 6.07
CA GLU A 71 -23.67 7.93 5.20
C GLU A 71 -23.38 7.08 3.95
N ALA A 72 -22.23 7.33 3.32
CA ALA A 72 -21.84 6.63 2.12
C ALA A 72 -21.44 5.16 2.45
N GLU A 73 -21.85 4.22 1.61
CA GLU A 73 -21.55 2.79 1.76
C GLU A 73 -20.04 2.52 1.62
N HIS A 74 -19.39 3.17 0.65
CA HIS A 74 -17.99 2.99 0.33
C HIS A 74 -17.23 4.30 0.49
N ILE A 75 -16.00 4.24 1.02
CA ILE A 75 -15.13 5.41 1.08
C ILE A 75 -14.46 5.66 -0.27
N PHE A 76 -14.07 4.57 -0.98
CA PHE A 76 -13.61 4.71 -2.35
C PHE A 76 -13.95 3.49 -3.21
N MET A 77 -14.07 3.75 -4.51
CA MET A 77 -14.28 2.75 -5.54
C MET A 77 -13.34 3.03 -6.71
N VAL A 78 -12.75 1.98 -7.27
CA VAL A 78 -11.93 2.04 -8.48
C VAL A 78 -12.55 1.13 -9.52
N GLN A 79 -12.86 1.66 -10.70
CA GLN A 79 -13.49 0.88 -11.74
C GLN A 79 -12.51 -0.08 -12.40
N VAL A 80 -11.33 0.43 -12.76
CA VAL A 80 -10.27 -0.37 -13.38
C VAL A 80 -8.92 -0.02 -12.80
N LEU A 81 -8.18 -1.04 -12.36
CA LEU A 81 -6.78 -0.95 -11.98
C LEU A 81 -5.99 -1.91 -12.87
N GLU A 82 -4.99 -1.38 -13.56
CA GLU A 82 -4.09 -2.15 -14.42
C GLU A 82 -2.66 -2.03 -13.92
N LEU A 83 -2.00 -3.16 -13.79
CA LEU A 83 -0.67 -3.28 -13.24
C LEU A 83 0.17 -4.18 -14.14
N GLY A 84 1.30 -3.67 -14.61
CA GLY A 84 2.31 -4.48 -15.29
C GLY A 84 3.43 -4.85 -14.34
N VAL A 85 3.84 -6.12 -14.30
CA VAL A 85 4.99 -6.59 -13.52
C VAL A 85 5.92 -7.41 -14.38
N HIS A 86 7.20 -7.36 -14.11
CA HIS A 86 8.13 -8.33 -14.68
C HIS A 86 7.95 -9.69 -13.98
N PRO A 87 7.52 -10.77 -14.65
CA PRO A 87 7.21 -12.05 -14.00
C PRO A 87 8.37 -12.60 -13.13
N ARG A 88 9.62 -12.35 -13.54
CA ARG A 88 10.80 -12.77 -12.78
C ARG A 88 10.96 -12.02 -11.46
N SER A 89 10.52 -10.74 -11.38
CA SER A 89 10.61 -9.95 -10.16
C SER A 89 9.62 -10.43 -9.09
N LEU A 90 8.58 -11.16 -9.46
CA LEU A 90 7.64 -11.75 -8.50
C LEU A 90 8.31 -12.76 -7.54
N LEU A 91 9.45 -13.32 -7.92
CA LEU A 91 10.24 -14.22 -7.08
C LEU A 91 11.29 -13.49 -6.23
N ALA A 92 11.55 -12.23 -6.52
CA ALA A 92 12.49 -11.38 -5.75
C ALA A 92 11.78 -10.73 -4.54
N ASP A 93 12.55 -10.21 -3.60
CA ASP A 93 12.02 -9.47 -2.45
C ASP A 93 11.46 -8.11 -2.90
N VAL A 94 12.03 -7.54 -3.96
CA VAL A 94 11.56 -6.30 -4.58
C VAL A 94 10.90 -6.60 -5.92
N VAL A 95 9.61 -6.28 -6.03
CA VAL A 95 8.81 -6.41 -7.25
C VAL A 95 8.84 -5.11 -8.02
N ARG A 96 9.32 -5.14 -9.27
CA ARG A 96 9.32 -3.96 -10.13
C ARG A 96 8.06 -3.90 -10.97
N VAL A 97 7.39 -2.77 -10.89
CA VAL A 97 6.13 -2.45 -11.55
C VAL A 97 6.39 -1.32 -12.55
N PRO A 98 6.62 -1.62 -13.85
CA PRO A 98 6.85 -0.60 -14.85
C PRO A 98 5.70 0.40 -14.98
N ARG A 99 4.46 -0.06 -14.80
CA ARG A 99 3.29 0.79 -14.92
C ARG A 99 2.16 0.33 -14.01
N LEU A 100 1.56 1.32 -13.30
CA LEU A 100 0.31 1.18 -12.56
C LEU A 100 -0.66 2.26 -13.04
N MET A 101 -1.82 1.84 -13.52
CA MET A 101 -2.90 2.72 -13.95
C MET A 101 -4.13 2.51 -13.08
N VAL A 102 -4.71 3.59 -12.60
CA VAL A 102 -5.95 3.61 -11.82
C VAL A 102 -6.94 4.49 -12.58
N ASN A 103 -8.04 3.91 -13.03
CA ASN A 103 -9.04 4.60 -13.82
C ASN A 103 -10.37 4.64 -13.07
N ASP A 104 -11.05 5.79 -13.17
CA ASP A 104 -12.36 6.04 -12.58
C ASP A 104 -12.39 5.78 -11.07
N LEU A 105 -11.60 6.58 -10.34
CA LEU A 105 -11.57 6.60 -8.88
C LEU A 105 -12.67 7.52 -8.35
N GLN A 106 -13.59 6.95 -7.60
CA GLN A 106 -14.62 7.68 -6.84
C GLN A 106 -14.26 7.67 -5.35
N LEU A 107 -14.33 8.84 -4.72
CA LEU A 107 -14.04 9.05 -3.31
C LEU A 107 -15.26 9.66 -2.62
N ASN A 108 -15.64 9.10 -1.47
CA ASN A 108 -16.64 9.68 -0.58
C ASN A 108 -15.95 10.17 0.69
N LEU A 109 -15.65 11.47 0.74
CA LEU A 109 -14.99 12.12 1.86
C LEU A 109 -16.03 12.70 2.79
N GLU A 110 -16.28 12.03 3.91
CA GLU A 110 -17.36 12.35 4.81
C GLU A 110 -16.85 12.73 6.20
N ARG A 111 -17.54 13.71 6.78
CA ARG A 111 -17.35 14.08 8.18
C ARG A 111 -18.65 13.92 8.94
N ALA A 112 -18.64 13.08 9.97
CA ALA A 112 -19.76 12.84 10.86
C ALA A 112 -19.30 12.85 12.32
N ALA A 113 -20.11 13.48 13.21
CA ALA A 113 -19.87 13.53 14.67
C ALA A 113 -18.43 13.95 15.06
N GLY A 114 -17.84 14.90 14.32
CA GLY A 114 -16.50 15.43 14.60
C GLY A 114 -15.34 14.55 14.10
N ARG A 115 -15.62 13.41 13.49
CA ARG A 115 -14.63 12.49 12.87
C ARG A 115 -14.74 12.55 11.36
N ALA A 116 -13.67 12.16 10.65
CA ALA A 116 -13.64 12.07 9.21
C ALA A 116 -13.24 10.66 8.79
N ASN A 117 -13.99 10.06 7.85
CA ASN A 117 -13.74 8.71 7.36
C ASN A 117 -12.33 8.54 6.79
N TYR A 118 -11.87 9.51 6.01
CA TYR A 118 -10.52 9.51 5.43
C TYR A 118 -9.42 9.55 6.50
N ALA A 119 -9.65 10.21 7.64
CA ALA A 119 -8.68 10.22 8.73
C ALA A 119 -8.60 8.85 9.42
N GLU A 120 -9.73 8.17 9.59
CA GLU A 120 -9.77 6.81 10.15
C GLU A 120 -9.04 5.81 9.26
N ILE A 121 -9.22 5.89 7.93
CA ILE A 121 -8.49 5.03 6.98
C ILE A 121 -6.98 5.33 7.01
N LEU A 122 -6.60 6.61 6.96
CA LEU A 122 -5.19 6.99 7.04
C LEU A 122 -4.51 6.51 8.33
N ASP A 123 -5.23 6.59 9.46
CA ASP A 123 -4.74 6.08 10.74
C ASP A 123 -4.61 4.55 10.76
N ASN A 124 -5.50 3.82 10.09
CA ASN A 124 -5.42 2.38 9.94
C ASN A 124 -4.23 1.97 9.07
N VAL A 125 -4.09 2.57 7.89
CA VAL A 125 -2.97 2.35 6.96
C VAL A 125 -1.63 2.62 7.66
N ARG A 126 -1.53 3.70 8.44
CA ARG A 126 -0.33 4.04 9.20
C ARG A 126 0.02 2.99 10.24
N ARG A 127 -0.96 2.49 11.01
CA ARG A 127 -0.72 1.45 12.03
C ARG A 127 -0.15 0.15 11.47
N LEU A 128 -0.46 -0.14 10.22
CA LEU A 128 -0.07 -1.37 9.54
C LEU A 128 1.13 -1.20 8.60
N GLY A 129 1.32 0.01 8.06
CA GLY A 129 2.45 0.36 7.20
C GLY A 129 3.54 1.16 7.90
N GLY A 130 3.32 1.53 9.18
CA GLY A 130 4.35 2.21 9.97
C GLY A 130 5.49 1.25 10.29
N GLU A 131 6.69 1.80 10.38
CA GLU A 131 7.97 1.12 10.68
C GLU A 131 7.98 0.31 12.00
N GLN A 132 6.91 0.36 12.80
CA GLN A 132 6.69 -0.47 13.99
C GLN A 132 5.98 -1.79 13.70
N ALA A 133 5.45 -2.01 12.51
CA ALA A 133 5.07 -3.35 12.10
C ALA A 133 6.37 -4.13 11.90
N PRO A 134 6.64 -5.20 12.68
CA PRO A 134 7.82 -6.01 12.44
C PRO A 134 7.74 -6.43 10.97
N ALA A 135 8.81 -6.15 10.21
CA ALA A 135 8.91 -6.60 8.83
C ALA A 135 8.66 -8.11 8.85
N THR A 136 7.51 -8.51 8.33
CA THR A 136 7.17 -9.94 8.30
C THR A 136 8.17 -10.55 7.33
N GLU A 137 8.96 -11.53 7.79
CA GLU A 137 9.89 -12.25 6.92
C GLU A 137 9.13 -12.67 5.64
N GLY A 138 9.59 -12.16 4.48
CA GLY A 138 8.98 -12.41 3.18
C GLY A 138 7.96 -11.35 2.70
N GLU A 139 7.82 -10.21 3.38
CA GLU A 139 7.00 -9.10 2.86
C GLU A 139 7.61 -8.54 1.58
N LYS A 140 6.81 -8.52 0.50
CA LYS A 140 7.24 -7.98 -0.80
C LYS A 140 7.27 -6.46 -0.75
N ARG A 141 8.30 -5.89 -1.36
CA ARG A 141 8.44 -4.46 -1.60
C ARG A 141 8.22 -4.15 -3.07
N PHE A 142 7.80 -2.96 -3.39
CA PHE A 142 7.41 -2.56 -4.74
C PHE A 142 8.15 -1.29 -5.16
N ILE A 143 8.68 -1.29 -6.37
CA ILE A 143 9.14 -0.09 -7.06
C ILE A 143 8.23 0.11 -8.26
N ILE A 144 7.58 1.28 -8.35
CA ILE A 144 6.67 1.61 -9.44
C ILE A 144 7.31 2.72 -10.27
N ASP A 145 7.66 2.39 -11.52
CA ASP A 145 8.34 3.34 -12.41
C ASP A 145 7.38 4.45 -12.85
N GLU A 146 6.15 4.09 -13.26
CA GLU A 146 5.10 5.04 -13.67
C GLU A 146 3.78 4.69 -13.00
N LEU A 147 3.16 5.66 -12.34
CA LEU A 147 1.85 5.54 -11.73
C LEU A 147 0.95 6.67 -12.24
N HIS A 148 -0.20 6.31 -12.79
CA HIS A 148 -1.20 7.24 -13.29
C HIS A 148 -2.54 6.98 -12.63
N ILE A 149 -3.23 8.05 -12.20
CA ILE A 149 -4.60 8.01 -11.69
C ILE A 149 -5.42 8.99 -12.52
N GLU A 150 -6.45 8.49 -13.17
CA GLU A 150 -7.32 9.28 -14.06
C GLU A 150 -8.78 9.11 -13.66
N GLY A 151 -9.63 10.09 -14.05
CA GLY A 151 -11.05 10.04 -13.76
C GLY A 151 -11.39 10.08 -12.26
N VAL A 152 -10.68 10.93 -11.51
CA VAL A 152 -10.88 11.04 -10.06
C VAL A 152 -12.02 12.00 -9.76
N ASN A 153 -13.07 11.48 -9.10
CA ASN A 153 -14.21 12.23 -8.61
C ASN A 153 -14.31 12.08 -7.09
N ALA A 154 -14.39 13.19 -6.38
CA ALA A 154 -14.53 13.20 -4.94
C ALA A 154 -15.83 13.88 -4.53
N ASP A 155 -16.69 13.14 -3.82
CA ASP A 155 -17.87 13.67 -3.15
C ASP A 155 -17.50 14.02 -1.71
N ALA A 156 -17.47 15.32 -1.40
CA ALA A 156 -17.17 15.83 -0.07
C ALA A 156 -18.48 16.13 0.67
N ILE A 157 -18.75 15.37 1.73
CA ILE A 157 -19.93 15.52 2.61
C ILE A 157 -19.43 16.15 3.93
N PHE A 158 -19.64 17.48 4.07
CA PHE A 158 -19.12 18.25 5.20
C PHE A 158 -20.19 18.64 6.22
N ALA A 159 -21.48 18.58 5.86
CA ALA A 159 -22.61 18.85 6.72
C ALA A 159 -23.79 17.97 6.30
N PRO A 160 -23.82 16.67 6.66
CA PRO A 160 -24.86 15.72 6.24
C PRO A 160 -26.27 16.20 6.58
N GLU A 161 -26.42 16.91 7.71
CA GLU A 161 -27.68 17.47 8.19
C GLU A 161 -28.30 18.53 7.26
N LEU A 162 -27.50 19.10 6.36
CA LEU A 162 -27.97 20.08 5.36
C LEU A 162 -28.36 19.44 4.01
N GLY A 163 -28.27 18.11 3.90
CA GLY A 163 -28.53 17.35 2.67
C GLY A 163 -27.63 17.84 1.52
N GLU A 164 -28.20 18.12 0.34
CA GLU A 164 -27.45 18.57 -0.84
C GLU A 164 -26.61 19.84 -0.63
N ARG A 165 -27.00 20.72 0.30
CA ARG A 165 -26.23 21.93 0.63
C ARG A 165 -24.99 21.64 1.45
N GLY A 166 -24.96 20.48 2.08
CA GLY A 166 -23.86 20.02 2.90
C GLY A 166 -22.85 19.15 2.16
N ARG A 167 -22.92 19.07 0.82
CA ARG A 167 -22.04 18.27 -0.03
C ARG A 167 -21.56 19.04 -1.26
N THR A 168 -20.42 18.66 -1.79
CA THR A 168 -19.93 19.17 -3.08
C THR A 168 -19.15 18.09 -3.79
N GLN A 169 -19.21 18.09 -5.11
CA GLN A 169 -18.46 17.19 -5.96
C GLN A 169 -17.24 17.93 -6.50
N VAL A 170 -16.11 17.25 -6.50
CA VAL A 170 -14.82 17.77 -6.96
C VAL A 170 -14.26 16.82 -8.01
N GLU A 171 -14.04 17.33 -9.20
CA GLU A 171 -13.23 16.64 -10.19
C GLU A 171 -11.74 16.95 -9.96
N VAL A 172 -10.94 15.90 -9.83
CA VAL A 172 -9.50 16.02 -9.58
C VAL A 172 -8.77 15.78 -10.89
N PRO A 173 -7.80 16.65 -11.26
CA PRO A 173 -6.95 16.41 -12.43
C PRO A 173 -6.20 15.09 -12.33
N ALA A 174 -5.82 14.53 -13.48
CA ALA A 174 -5.02 13.33 -13.53
C ALA A 174 -3.74 13.49 -12.68
N ILE A 175 -3.41 12.45 -11.93
CA ILE A 175 -2.23 12.40 -11.07
C ILE A 175 -1.21 11.47 -11.71
N ALA A 176 0.02 11.96 -11.87
CA ALA A 176 1.14 11.16 -12.33
C ALA A 176 2.26 11.19 -11.29
N LEU A 177 2.72 10.02 -10.88
CA LEU A 177 3.86 9.82 -9.99
C LEU A 177 4.89 8.94 -10.70
N HIS A 178 6.17 9.19 -10.45
CA HIS A 178 7.28 8.46 -11.03
C HIS A 178 8.20 7.94 -9.93
N ASP A 179 8.86 6.82 -10.20
CA ASP A 179 9.90 6.24 -9.34
C ASP A 179 9.47 6.01 -7.88
N VAL A 180 8.18 5.63 -7.67
CA VAL A 180 7.65 5.41 -6.32
C VAL A 180 8.38 4.24 -5.67
N GLY A 181 9.03 4.50 -4.56
CA GLY A 181 9.81 3.50 -3.80
C GLY A 181 11.25 3.32 -4.27
N ALA A 182 11.70 3.97 -5.35
CA ALA A 182 13.05 3.78 -5.91
C ALA A 182 14.18 4.20 -4.94
N GLU A 183 13.95 5.23 -4.12
CA GLU A 183 14.95 5.74 -3.16
C GLU A 183 15.16 4.85 -1.93
N ARG A 184 14.30 3.83 -1.71
CA ARG A 184 14.25 3.04 -0.47
C ARG A 184 14.26 1.52 -0.70
N ASP A 185 14.79 1.05 -1.82
CA ASP A 185 14.72 -0.36 -2.21
C ASP A 185 13.27 -0.93 -2.19
N GLY A 186 12.32 -0.10 -2.61
CA GLY A 186 10.91 -0.41 -2.66
C GLY A 186 10.11 0.08 -1.46
N VAL A 187 8.79 0.07 -1.61
CA VAL A 187 7.78 0.36 -0.58
C VAL A 187 6.87 -0.84 -0.38
N THR A 188 6.36 -1.03 0.83
CA THR A 188 5.34 -2.04 1.12
C THR A 188 3.99 -1.63 0.53
N ILE A 189 3.04 -2.56 0.47
CA ILE A 189 1.65 -2.24 0.03
C ILE A 189 1.02 -1.17 0.93
N ALA A 190 1.26 -1.22 2.23
CA ALA A 190 0.72 -0.26 3.17
C ALA A 190 1.33 1.14 2.98
N GLU A 191 2.66 1.24 2.79
CA GLU A 191 3.33 2.50 2.44
C GLU A 191 2.83 3.06 1.11
N LEU A 192 2.68 2.21 0.08
CA LEU A 192 2.13 2.60 -1.22
C LEU A 192 0.70 3.15 -1.07
N THR A 193 -0.15 2.44 -0.33
CA THR A 193 -1.52 2.90 -0.04
C THR A 193 -1.51 4.26 0.65
N GLY A 194 -0.60 4.47 1.61
CA GLY A 194 -0.42 5.75 2.28
C GLY A 194 0.02 6.87 1.33
N ILE A 195 0.99 6.60 0.45
CA ILE A 195 1.47 7.57 -0.56
C ILE A 195 0.33 7.98 -1.49
N LEU A 196 -0.41 7.00 -2.03
CA LEU A 196 -1.53 7.23 -2.95
C LEU A 196 -2.66 8.01 -2.28
N SER A 197 -3.09 7.57 -1.09
CA SER A 197 -4.16 8.23 -0.35
C SER A 197 -3.81 9.69 -0.05
N ARG A 198 -2.59 9.97 0.39
CA ARG A 198 -2.14 11.33 0.65
C ARG A 198 -2.10 12.19 -0.60
N GLU A 199 -1.60 11.66 -1.72
CA GLU A 199 -1.52 12.43 -2.96
C GLU A 199 -2.91 12.77 -3.51
N VAL A 200 -3.81 11.79 -3.54
CA VAL A 200 -5.21 12.01 -3.97
C VAL A 200 -5.90 13.04 -3.06
N LEU A 201 -5.81 12.89 -1.74
CA LEU A 201 -6.41 13.84 -0.78
C LEU A 201 -5.80 15.25 -0.90
N ARG A 202 -4.50 15.36 -1.20
CA ARG A 202 -3.82 16.63 -1.44
C ARG A 202 -4.36 17.32 -2.70
N GLN A 203 -4.59 16.57 -3.77
CA GLN A 203 -5.18 17.11 -4.99
C GLN A 203 -6.63 17.56 -4.76
N VAL A 204 -7.42 16.77 -4.03
CA VAL A 204 -8.77 17.16 -3.60
C VAL A 204 -8.73 18.46 -2.78
N ALA A 205 -7.83 18.57 -1.80
CA ALA A 205 -7.68 19.76 -0.94
C ALA A 205 -7.30 21.03 -1.71
N ARG A 206 -6.67 20.91 -2.88
CA ARG A 206 -6.35 22.06 -3.76
C ARG A 206 -7.54 22.61 -4.53
N SER A 207 -8.67 21.90 -4.53
CA SER A 207 -9.87 22.36 -5.27
C SER A 207 -10.50 23.58 -4.61
N ASP A 208 -10.79 24.58 -5.43
CA ASP A 208 -11.52 25.78 -4.99
C ASP A 208 -13.02 25.52 -4.76
N GLN A 209 -13.53 24.37 -5.19
CA GLN A 209 -14.92 23.96 -4.97
C GLN A 209 -15.18 23.55 -3.51
N LEU A 210 -14.15 23.22 -2.75
CA LEU A 210 -14.28 22.84 -1.36
C LEU A 210 -14.39 24.05 -0.43
N PRO A 211 -15.28 24.02 0.61
CA PRO A 211 -15.27 25.02 1.67
C PRO A 211 -13.90 25.11 2.35
N ALA A 212 -13.46 26.32 2.68
CA ALA A 212 -12.14 26.56 3.27
C ALA A 212 -11.90 25.74 4.56
N GLN A 213 -12.94 25.58 5.40
CA GLN A 213 -12.83 24.78 6.62
C GLN A 213 -12.60 23.30 6.32
N PHE A 214 -13.22 22.74 5.28
CA PHE A 214 -13.03 21.35 4.90
C PHE A 214 -11.63 21.12 4.32
N ARG A 215 -11.12 22.05 3.50
CA ARG A 215 -9.73 22.03 3.01
C ARG A 215 -8.72 22.01 4.15
N GLN A 216 -8.86 22.92 5.12
CA GLN A 216 -7.98 22.96 6.30
C GLN A 216 -7.99 21.64 7.08
N GLN A 217 -9.11 20.96 7.14
CA GLN A 217 -9.21 19.68 7.84
C GLN A 217 -8.54 18.53 7.06
N LEU A 218 -8.67 18.53 5.73
CA LEU A 218 -7.92 17.61 4.87
C LEU A 218 -6.41 17.81 5.03
N ASP A 219 -5.96 19.06 4.94
CA ASP A 219 -4.54 19.40 5.12
C ASP A 219 -4.03 19.01 6.52
N ALA A 220 -4.82 19.24 7.56
CA ALA A 220 -4.46 18.83 8.92
C ALA A 220 -4.42 17.30 9.09
N ALA A 221 -5.28 16.55 8.41
CA ALA A 221 -5.24 15.09 8.43
C ALA A 221 -4.00 14.56 7.71
N ILE A 222 -3.69 15.10 6.52
CA ILE A 222 -2.50 14.78 5.74
C ILE A 222 -1.23 15.11 6.53
N GLY A 223 -1.16 16.33 7.12
CA GLY A 223 -0.01 16.80 7.88
C GLY A 223 0.27 15.99 9.14
N ARG A 224 -0.76 15.51 9.84
CA ARG A 224 -0.58 14.64 11.01
C ARG A 224 0.09 13.31 10.62
N VAL A 225 -0.29 12.73 9.51
CA VAL A 225 0.33 11.49 9.03
C VAL A 225 1.80 11.73 8.67
N GLN A 226 2.12 12.82 7.98
CA GLN A 226 3.49 13.18 7.60
C GLN A 226 4.39 13.45 8.81
N GLY A 227 3.91 14.25 9.78
CA GLY A 227 4.67 14.58 10.97
C GLY A 227 5.05 13.36 11.80
N LEU A 228 4.14 12.41 11.92
CA LEU A 228 4.38 11.15 12.64
C LEU A 228 5.32 10.19 11.88
N GLU A 229 5.25 10.17 10.54
CA GLU A 229 6.22 9.41 9.73
C GLU A 229 7.64 9.96 9.86
N GLU A 230 7.79 11.29 9.88
CA GLU A 230 9.10 11.92 10.09
C GLU A 230 9.65 11.66 11.50
N GLU A 231 8.79 11.66 12.51
CA GLU A 231 9.19 11.38 13.90
C GLU A 231 9.61 9.92 14.07
N ALA A 232 8.86 8.98 13.49
CA ALA A 232 9.21 7.57 13.47
C ALA A 232 10.54 7.32 12.74
N ARG A 233 10.76 7.97 11.60
CA ARG A 233 12.04 7.86 10.87
C ARG A 233 13.23 8.38 11.69
N ARG A 234 13.08 9.50 12.37
CA ARG A 234 14.15 10.03 13.24
C ARG A 234 14.48 9.06 14.37
N SER A 235 13.46 8.49 15.02
CA SER A 235 13.69 7.53 16.12
C SER A 235 14.41 6.27 15.64
N LEU A 236 14.11 5.76 14.45
CA LEU A 236 14.80 4.61 13.86
C LEU A 236 16.24 4.93 13.43
N GLU A 237 16.45 6.11 12.84
CA GLU A 237 17.81 6.54 12.51
C GLU A 237 18.68 6.67 13.79
N GLU A 238 18.12 7.20 14.88
CA GLU A 238 18.77 7.27 16.18
C GLU A 238 19.06 5.88 16.77
N GLU A 239 18.08 4.97 16.68
CA GLU A 239 18.27 3.59 17.17
C GLU A 239 19.32 2.84 16.34
N ARG A 240 19.28 2.99 15.03
CA ARG A 240 20.26 2.41 14.12
C ARG A 240 21.66 2.94 14.40
N GLN A 241 21.83 4.24 14.61
CA GLN A 241 23.11 4.84 14.98
C GLN A 241 23.62 4.30 16.32
N ARG A 242 22.74 4.14 17.32
CA ARG A 242 23.12 3.51 18.61
C ARG A 242 23.60 2.08 18.43
N LEU A 243 22.90 1.27 17.65
CA LEU A 243 23.30 -0.12 17.36
C LEU A 243 24.63 -0.20 16.59
N GLU A 244 24.86 0.70 15.63
CA GLU A 244 26.12 0.81 14.91
C GLU A 244 27.28 1.22 15.86
N GLU A 245 27.06 2.16 16.76
CA GLU A 245 28.04 2.56 17.78
C GLU A 245 28.32 1.44 18.79
N GLU A 246 27.30 0.74 19.27
CA GLU A 246 27.44 -0.40 20.19
C GLU A 246 28.20 -1.55 19.54
N SER A 247 27.84 -1.87 18.30
CA SER A 247 28.55 -2.91 17.53
C SER A 247 30.00 -2.53 17.24
N GLY A 248 30.26 -1.26 16.92
CA GLY A 248 31.61 -0.74 16.72
C GLY A 248 32.47 -0.82 18.00
N ARG A 249 31.90 -0.46 19.17
CA ARG A 249 32.58 -0.61 20.47
C ARG A 249 32.88 -2.07 20.82
N ALA A 250 31.90 -2.96 20.60
CA ALA A 250 32.08 -4.39 20.85
C ALA A 250 33.19 -5.01 19.99
N ILE A 251 33.26 -4.63 18.72
CA ILE A 251 34.31 -5.08 17.78
C ILE A 251 35.68 -4.55 18.24
N GLU A 252 35.76 -3.28 18.62
CA GLU A 252 37.04 -2.70 19.07
C GLU A 252 37.52 -3.31 20.39
N GLU A 253 36.63 -3.57 21.34
CA GLU A 253 36.96 -4.29 22.59
C GLU A 253 37.46 -5.72 22.31
N GLN A 254 36.79 -6.43 21.39
CA GLN A 254 37.21 -7.77 21.00
C GLN A 254 38.57 -7.77 20.33
N ARG A 255 38.82 -6.78 19.47
CA ARG A 255 40.13 -6.58 18.82
C ARG A 255 41.23 -6.31 19.82
N GLN A 256 40.97 -5.46 20.82
CA GLN A 256 41.96 -5.17 21.88
C GLN A 256 42.27 -6.40 22.71
N ARG A 257 41.25 -7.19 23.09
CA ARG A 257 41.49 -8.47 23.82
C ARG A 257 42.36 -9.45 23.03
N LEU A 258 42.07 -9.60 21.72
CA LEU A 258 42.87 -10.47 20.86
C LEU A 258 44.33 -9.98 20.72
N LEU A 259 44.55 -8.68 20.69
CA LEU A 259 45.90 -8.10 20.64
C LEU A 259 46.66 -8.31 21.97
N GLU A 260 45.98 -8.22 23.11
CA GLU A 260 46.58 -8.50 24.43
C GLU A 260 46.90 -9.99 24.61
N GLU A 261 46.00 -10.89 24.20
CA GLU A 261 46.28 -12.34 24.21
C GLU A 261 47.42 -12.69 23.28
N GLY A 262 47.49 -12.10 22.09
CA GLY A 262 48.61 -12.29 21.16
C GLY A 262 49.96 -11.87 21.75
N LYS A 263 50.01 -10.77 22.51
CA LYS A 263 51.23 -10.33 23.18
C LYS A 263 51.69 -11.32 24.26
N ARG A 264 50.76 -11.88 25.05
CA ARG A 264 51.05 -12.85 26.10
C ARG A 264 51.57 -14.20 25.58
N LEU A 265 51.31 -14.53 24.32
CA LEU A 265 51.80 -15.77 23.68
C LEU A 265 53.24 -15.66 23.15
N PHE A 266 53.77 -14.44 23.08
CA PHE A 266 55.14 -14.17 22.58
C PHE A 266 56.13 -13.68 23.68
N GLU A 267 55.66 -13.56 24.93
CA GLU A 267 56.49 -13.44 26.14
C GLU A 267 56.69 -14.82 26.81
#